data_05831bf75e982c6cb1d7babcfd32bae2
#
_entry.id   05831bf75e982c6cb1d7babcfd32bae2
#
_cell.length_a   1.000
_cell.length_b   1.000
_cell.length_c   1.000
_cell.angle_alpha   90.00
_cell.angle_beta   90.00
_cell.angle_gamma   90.00
#
_symmetry.space_group_name_H-M   'P 1'
#
loop_
_entity.id
_entity.type
_entity.pdbx_description
1 polymer ?
#
loop_
_entity_poly.entity_id
_entity_poly.type
_entity_poly.pdbx_seq_one_letter_code
_entity_poly.pdbx_strand_id
1 'polypeptide(L)'
;MEKKLCCMTGATGHVGYALLMELQHYEDRDVRIILRKDPGIFEGLRCEKVKGDITDYESLIRAFEGVEIVYHIAGCVEIKPGNEEHVYNINVNGTKNVLRAARKCGVRRVVYMSSVDTYVPLPDGQEMTEVYHYDPDELEGTYAKTKAEATQLVLDANKPGVLETVVCQPAPAWGPTISRYPAWAA
;
A
#
# COMPACT_ATOMS: atom_id res chain seq x y z
N MET A 1 14.96 13.00 20.97
CA MET A 1 13.66 12.31 20.80
C MET A 1 13.96 10.97 20.15
N GLU A 2 13.32 9.92 20.61
CA GLU A 2 13.42 8.60 19.98
C GLU A 2 12.80 8.68 18.59
N LYS A 3 13.50 8.19 17.56
CA LYS A 3 13.02 8.22 16.19
C LYS A 3 11.87 7.22 16.00
N LYS A 4 10.89 7.59 15.23
CA LYS A 4 9.77 6.73 14.88
C LYS A 4 10.17 5.81 13.73
N LEU A 5 10.04 4.50 13.91
CA LEU A 5 10.27 3.55 12.83
C LEU A 5 9.00 3.42 11.99
N CYS A 6 9.14 3.73 10.70
CA CYS A 6 8.09 3.49 9.70
C CYS A 6 8.49 2.30 8.82
N CYS A 7 7.53 1.48 8.43
CA CYS A 7 7.75 0.39 7.47
C CYS A 7 6.94 0.60 6.21
N MET A 8 7.53 0.31 5.04
CA MET A 8 6.89 0.51 3.76
C MET A 8 6.85 -0.77 2.94
N THR A 9 5.69 -1.12 2.41
CA THR A 9 5.53 -2.10 1.33
C THR A 9 5.41 -1.37 0.00
N GLY A 10 5.89 -1.96 -1.09
CA GLY A 10 5.76 -1.36 -2.42
C GLY A 10 6.74 -0.22 -2.71
N ALA A 11 7.87 -0.14 -2.00
CA ALA A 11 8.89 0.90 -2.18
C ALA A 11 9.51 0.92 -3.59
N THR A 12 9.44 -0.18 -4.34
CA THR A 12 9.94 -0.26 -5.72
C THR A 12 8.99 0.35 -6.75
N GLY A 13 7.72 0.59 -6.38
CA GLY A 13 6.72 1.20 -7.25
C GLY A 13 6.88 2.73 -7.32
N HIS A 14 6.16 3.35 -8.27
CA HIS A 14 6.22 4.79 -8.51
C HIS A 14 5.92 5.62 -7.24
N VAL A 15 4.76 5.40 -6.63
CA VAL A 15 4.34 6.14 -5.43
C VAL A 15 5.22 5.80 -4.23
N GLY A 16 5.57 4.51 -4.05
CA GLY A 16 6.40 4.06 -2.94
C GLY A 16 7.80 4.66 -2.99
N TYR A 17 8.42 4.70 -4.16
CA TYR A 17 9.74 5.34 -4.32
C TYR A 17 9.68 6.84 -4.05
N ALA A 18 8.65 7.53 -4.58
CA ALA A 18 8.47 8.96 -4.34
C ALA A 18 8.28 9.26 -2.84
N LEU A 19 7.47 8.47 -2.14
CA LEU A 19 7.31 8.61 -0.68
C LEU A 19 8.62 8.33 0.07
N LEU A 20 9.39 7.31 -0.34
CA LEU A 20 10.69 7.04 0.28
C LEU A 20 11.65 8.23 0.12
N MET A 21 11.68 8.85 -1.07
CA MET A 21 12.48 10.05 -1.32
C MET A 21 12.03 11.23 -0.44
N GLU A 22 10.74 11.44 -0.29
CA GLU A 22 10.20 12.49 0.59
C GLU A 22 10.58 12.22 2.06
N LEU A 23 10.50 10.98 2.51
CA LEU A 23 10.86 10.60 3.88
C LEU A 23 12.34 10.82 4.21
N GLN A 24 13.24 10.99 3.21
CA GLN A 24 14.64 11.34 3.47
C GLN A 24 14.79 12.73 4.08
N HIS A 25 13.82 13.63 3.91
CA HIS A 25 13.84 14.99 4.46
C HIS A 25 13.44 15.05 5.94
N TYR A 26 12.96 13.95 6.53
CA TYR A 26 12.51 13.89 7.93
C TYR A 26 13.53 13.15 8.80
N GLU A 27 14.20 13.87 9.68
CA GLU A 27 15.23 13.30 10.58
C GLU A 27 14.65 12.56 11.79
N ASP A 28 13.39 12.81 12.12
CA ASP A 28 12.65 12.20 13.24
C ASP A 28 12.14 10.79 12.93
N ARG A 29 12.45 10.26 11.73
CA ARG A 29 11.95 8.97 11.25
C ARG A 29 13.06 8.10 10.71
N ASP A 30 13.02 6.84 11.07
CA ASP A 30 13.74 5.77 10.39
C ASP A 30 12.76 5.00 9.49
N VAL A 31 13.24 4.57 8.33
CA VAL A 31 12.39 3.91 7.33
C VAL A 31 12.91 2.50 7.07
N ARG A 32 12.05 1.52 7.21
CA ARG A 32 12.25 0.13 6.79
C ARG A 32 11.44 -0.13 5.52
N ILE A 33 12.05 -0.77 4.53
CA ILE A 33 11.37 -1.14 3.28
C ILE A 33 11.36 -2.66 3.12
N ILE A 34 10.22 -3.20 2.72
CA ILE A 34 10.06 -4.63 2.45
C ILE A 34 10.30 -4.87 0.96
N LEU A 35 11.22 -5.77 0.66
CA LEU A 35 11.62 -6.12 -0.70
C LEU A 35 11.53 -7.63 -0.92
N ARG A 36 10.89 -8.07 -2.00
CA ARG A 36 10.96 -9.46 -2.47
C ARG A 36 12.36 -9.77 -3.03
N LYS A 37 12.91 -8.81 -3.77
CA LYS A 37 14.26 -8.81 -4.33
C LYS A 37 14.76 -7.38 -4.31
N ASP A 38 16.01 -7.15 -3.92
CA ASP A 38 16.62 -5.81 -3.97
C ASP A 38 17.04 -5.49 -5.41
N PRO A 39 16.46 -4.44 -6.02
CA PRO A 39 16.84 -4.01 -7.37
C PRO A 39 18.10 -3.12 -7.40
N GLY A 40 18.72 -2.82 -6.26
CA GLY A 40 19.92 -1.96 -6.15
C GLY A 40 19.66 -0.45 -6.28
N ILE A 41 18.40 -0.03 -6.35
CA ILE A 41 18.04 1.39 -6.59
C ILE A 41 17.99 2.23 -5.32
N PHE A 42 18.14 1.61 -4.15
CA PHE A 42 18.04 2.24 -2.84
C PHE A 42 19.40 2.56 -2.23
N GLU A 43 20.48 2.44 -3.00
CA GLU A 43 21.81 2.76 -2.53
C GLU A 43 21.94 4.25 -2.22
N GLY A 44 22.56 4.57 -1.07
CA GLY A 44 22.71 5.94 -0.58
C GLY A 44 21.46 6.52 0.09
N LEU A 45 20.33 5.82 0.10
CA LEU A 45 19.14 6.24 0.83
C LEU A 45 19.15 5.72 2.27
N ARG A 46 18.65 6.53 3.20
CA ARG A 46 18.49 6.15 4.61
C ARG A 46 17.28 5.24 4.76
N CYS A 47 17.47 3.94 4.55
CA CYS A 47 16.43 2.94 4.80
C CYS A 47 17.05 1.60 5.15
N GLU A 48 16.39 0.90 6.06
CA GLU A 48 16.66 -0.51 6.34
C GLU A 48 15.95 -1.37 5.29
N LYS A 49 16.66 -2.27 4.64
CA LYS A 49 16.10 -3.20 3.66
C LYS A 49 15.85 -4.55 4.32
N VAL A 50 14.62 -5.03 4.30
CA VAL A 50 14.26 -6.35 4.80
C VAL A 50 13.64 -7.20 3.70
N LYS A 51 14.00 -8.48 3.66
CA LYS A 51 13.39 -9.42 2.72
C LYS A 51 12.01 -9.83 3.22
N GLY A 52 10.99 -9.72 2.37
CA GLY A 52 9.64 -10.15 2.68
C GLY A 52 8.67 -10.01 1.51
N ASP A 53 7.48 -10.54 1.69
CA ASP A 53 6.37 -10.48 0.74
C ASP A 53 5.07 -10.27 1.51
N ILE A 54 4.15 -9.46 0.98
CA ILE A 54 2.84 -9.23 1.62
C ILE A 54 1.97 -10.50 1.63
N THR A 55 2.26 -11.46 0.77
CA THR A 55 1.62 -12.78 0.76
C THR A 55 2.20 -13.75 1.79
N ASP A 56 3.37 -13.44 2.37
CA ASP A 56 4.02 -14.20 3.45
C ASP A 56 3.84 -13.48 4.81
N TYR A 57 2.84 -13.94 5.57
CA TYR A 57 2.50 -13.38 6.87
C TYR A 57 3.68 -13.35 7.86
N GLU A 58 4.47 -14.43 7.92
CA GLU A 58 5.60 -14.51 8.86
C GLU A 58 6.72 -13.53 8.49
N SER A 59 6.91 -13.23 7.20
CA SER A 59 7.85 -12.20 6.78
C SER A 59 7.40 -10.80 7.23
N LEU A 60 6.09 -10.54 7.24
CA LEU A 60 5.52 -9.28 7.73
C LEU A 60 5.67 -9.13 9.24
N ILE A 61 5.48 -10.20 10.02
CA ILE A 61 5.71 -10.17 11.47
C ILE A 61 7.14 -9.71 11.76
N ARG A 62 8.14 -10.30 11.10
CA ARG A 62 9.54 -9.91 11.27
C ARG A 62 9.80 -8.46 10.83
N ALA A 63 9.17 -8.04 9.73
CA ALA A 63 9.35 -6.70 9.19
C ALA A 63 8.69 -5.60 10.03
N PHE A 64 7.60 -5.92 10.76
CA PHE A 64 6.84 -4.95 11.55
C PHE A 64 7.27 -4.88 13.02
N GLU A 65 8.29 -5.63 13.42
CA GLU A 65 8.83 -5.53 14.78
C GLU A 65 9.36 -4.11 15.07
N GLY A 66 8.83 -3.48 16.12
CA GLY A 66 9.16 -2.11 16.54
C GLY A 66 8.63 -0.99 15.65
N VAL A 67 7.80 -1.31 14.65
CA VAL A 67 7.25 -0.32 13.71
C VAL A 67 6.06 0.42 14.33
N GLU A 68 6.07 1.76 14.23
CA GLU A 68 4.95 2.61 14.65
C GLU A 68 3.93 2.81 13.51
N ILE A 69 4.40 3.03 12.28
CA ILE A 69 3.55 3.34 11.12
C ILE A 69 3.90 2.40 9.95
N VAL A 70 2.89 1.82 9.33
CA VAL A 70 3.05 1.06 8.08
C VAL A 70 2.45 1.86 6.93
N TYR A 71 3.25 2.13 5.89
CA TYR A 71 2.78 2.61 4.58
C TYR A 71 2.58 1.41 3.66
N HIS A 72 1.33 1.01 3.48
CA HIS A 72 0.97 -0.12 2.63
C HIS A 72 0.63 0.36 1.22
N ILE A 73 1.66 0.38 0.35
CA ILE A 73 1.57 0.88 -1.03
C ILE A 73 1.62 -0.26 -2.05
N ALA A 74 2.13 -1.43 -1.64
CA ALA A 74 2.17 -2.59 -2.52
C ALA A 74 0.77 -2.94 -3.05
N GLY A 75 0.69 -3.19 -4.34
CA GLY A 75 -0.51 -3.62 -5.04
C GLY A 75 -0.15 -4.09 -6.45
N CYS A 76 -1.05 -4.85 -7.04
CA CYS A 76 -0.94 -5.32 -8.41
C CYS A 76 -1.95 -4.56 -9.27
N VAL A 77 -1.44 -3.79 -10.24
CA VAL A 77 -2.23 -3.10 -11.26
C VAL A 77 -2.16 -3.95 -12.53
N GLU A 78 -3.04 -4.92 -12.66
CA GLU A 78 -3.16 -5.75 -13.86
C GLU A 78 -4.59 -5.60 -14.40
N ILE A 79 -4.67 -5.14 -15.65
CA ILE A 79 -5.95 -4.87 -16.32
C ILE A 79 -6.28 -6.00 -17.32
N LYS A 80 -5.26 -6.79 -17.72
CA LYS A 80 -5.45 -7.87 -18.69
C LYS A 80 -6.15 -9.07 -18.02
N PRO A 81 -7.10 -9.72 -18.70
CA PRO A 81 -7.74 -10.93 -18.19
C PRO A 81 -6.74 -12.09 -18.07
N GLY A 82 -7.04 -13.03 -17.16
CA GLY A 82 -6.28 -14.25 -16.97
C GLY A 82 -5.36 -14.27 -15.75
N ASN A 83 -5.28 -13.17 -15.01
CA ASN A 83 -4.46 -13.07 -13.79
C ASN A 83 -5.29 -12.69 -12.55
N GLU A 84 -6.60 -12.90 -12.57
CA GLU A 84 -7.54 -12.43 -11.54
C GLU A 84 -7.18 -12.97 -10.15
N GLU A 85 -6.86 -14.26 -10.06
CA GLU A 85 -6.45 -14.89 -8.79
C GLU A 85 -5.17 -14.28 -8.24
N HIS A 86 -4.20 -13.99 -9.10
CA HIS A 86 -2.94 -13.34 -8.70
C HIS A 86 -3.20 -11.92 -8.18
N VAL A 87 -4.01 -11.13 -8.89
CA VAL A 87 -4.39 -9.77 -8.48
C VAL A 87 -5.11 -9.81 -7.14
N TYR A 88 -6.07 -10.73 -6.98
CA TYR A 88 -6.80 -10.91 -5.73
C TYR A 88 -5.87 -11.29 -4.57
N ASN A 89 -4.96 -12.24 -4.81
CA ASN A 89 -4.02 -12.67 -3.79
C ASN A 89 -3.11 -11.53 -3.30
N ILE A 90 -2.67 -10.66 -4.19
CA ILE A 90 -1.82 -9.51 -3.82
C ILE A 90 -2.66 -8.43 -3.16
N ASN A 91 -3.74 -7.98 -3.81
CA ASN A 91 -4.46 -6.79 -3.36
C ASN A 91 -5.32 -7.06 -2.12
N VAL A 92 -5.97 -8.21 -2.05
CA VAL A 92 -6.89 -8.54 -0.96
C VAL A 92 -6.20 -9.35 0.12
N ASN A 93 -5.65 -10.53 -0.21
CA ASN A 93 -5.03 -11.39 0.79
C ASN A 93 -3.74 -10.76 1.36
N GLY A 94 -2.95 -10.08 0.51
CA GLY A 94 -1.79 -9.32 0.94
C GLY A 94 -2.16 -8.22 1.94
N THR A 95 -3.24 -7.45 1.67
CA THR A 95 -3.75 -6.43 2.59
C THR A 95 -4.28 -7.05 3.89
N LYS A 96 -5.00 -8.19 3.83
CA LYS A 96 -5.42 -8.95 5.03
C LYS A 96 -4.21 -9.33 5.91
N ASN A 97 -3.14 -9.81 5.29
CA ASN A 97 -1.92 -10.16 6.02
C ASN A 97 -1.25 -8.94 6.66
N VAL A 98 -1.14 -7.83 5.93
CA VAL A 98 -0.59 -6.57 6.46
C VAL A 98 -1.37 -6.10 7.68
N LEU A 99 -2.70 -6.06 7.62
CA LEU A 99 -3.55 -5.64 8.72
C LEU A 99 -3.43 -6.57 9.94
N ARG A 100 -3.38 -7.88 9.72
CA ARG A 100 -3.19 -8.89 10.77
C ARG A 100 -1.81 -8.75 11.43
N ALA A 101 -0.76 -8.62 10.64
CA ALA A 101 0.60 -8.44 11.13
C ALA A 101 0.75 -7.11 11.89
N ALA A 102 0.20 -6.02 11.37
CA ALA A 102 0.21 -4.72 12.02
C ALA A 102 -0.43 -4.78 13.42
N ARG A 103 -1.61 -5.41 13.54
CA ARG A 103 -2.26 -5.62 14.85
C ARG A 103 -1.41 -6.49 15.78
N LYS A 104 -0.84 -7.58 15.27
CA LYS A 104 -0.02 -8.51 16.07
C LYS A 104 1.24 -7.85 16.61
N CYS A 105 1.86 -6.96 15.84
CA CYS A 105 3.09 -6.25 16.21
C CYS A 105 2.85 -4.94 16.96
N GLY A 106 1.60 -4.55 17.22
CA GLY A 106 1.28 -3.32 17.93
C GLY A 106 1.54 -2.05 17.10
N VAL A 107 1.51 -2.15 15.77
CA VAL A 107 1.60 -0.99 14.88
C VAL A 107 0.46 -0.02 15.20
N ARG A 108 0.79 1.24 15.40
CA ARG A 108 -0.21 2.26 15.74
C ARG A 108 -1.07 2.63 14.55
N ARG A 109 -0.47 2.77 13.36
CA ARG A 109 -1.20 3.24 12.17
C ARG A 109 -0.78 2.53 10.90
N VAL A 110 -1.78 2.20 10.06
CA VAL A 110 -1.59 1.76 8.67
C VAL A 110 -2.13 2.85 7.75
N VAL A 111 -1.29 3.34 6.84
CA VAL A 111 -1.67 4.22 5.73
C VAL A 111 -1.72 3.37 4.47
N TYR A 112 -2.91 3.19 3.93
CA TYR A 112 -3.15 2.33 2.77
C TYR A 112 -3.34 3.14 1.50
N MET A 113 -2.63 2.74 0.44
CA MET A 113 -2.77 3.32 -0.89
C MET A 113 -3.85 2.55 -1.67
N SER A 114 -5.04 3.13 -1.75
CA SER A 114 -6.15 2.67 -2.56
C SER A 114 -6.09 3.28 -3.99
N SER A 115 -7.22 3.57 -4.60
CA SER A 115 -7.35 4.19 -5.92
C SER A 115 -8.72 4.87 -6.04
N VAL A 116 -8.83 5.88 -6.89
CA VAL A 116 -10.13 6.44 -7.30
C VAL A 116 -10.97 5.42 -8.08
N ASP A 117 -10.37 4.38 -8.65
CA ASP A 117 -11.09 3.30 -9.34
C ASP A 117 -12.02 2.49 -8.42
N THR A 118 -11.97 2.75 -7.10
CA THR A 118 -12.89 2.15 -6.12
C THR A 118 -14.23 2.89 -6.01
N TYR A 119 -14.37 4.02 -6.67
CA TYR A 119 -15.65 4.75 -6.73
C TYR A 119 -16.48 4.30 -7.94
N VAL A 120 -17.78 4.20 -7.72
CA VAL A 120 -18.73 4.04 -8.83
C VAL A 120 -18.75 5.34 -9.63
N PRO A 121 -18.58 5.29 -10.96
CA PRO A 121 -18.65 6.50 -11.79
C PRO A 121 -20.00 7.22 -11.63
N LEU A 122 -19.94 8.52 -11.39
CA LEU A 122 -21.12 9.37 -11.30
C LEU A 122 -21.45 10.00 -12.66
N PRO A 123 -22.72 10.36 -12.93
CA PRO A 123 -23.10 11.14 -14.09
C PRO A 123 -22.32 12.46 -14.19
N ASP A 124 -22.12 12.93 -15.42
CA ASP A 124 -21.41 14.19 -15.68
C ASP A 124 -21.98 15.36 -14.86
N GLY A 125 -21.09 16.14 -14.28
CA GLY A 125 -21.43 17.32 -13.48
C GLY A 125 -21.78 17.02 -12.02
N GLN A 126 -21.72 15.76 -11.59
CA GLN A 126 -21.83 15.41 -10.18
C GLN A 126 -20.45 15.33 -9.53
N GLU A 127 -20.32 15.91 -8.35
CA GLU A 127 -19.10 15.88 -7.55
C GLU A 127 -19.00 14.54 -6.80
N MET A 128 -17.85 13.88 -6.93
CA MET A 128 -17.54 12.67 -6.19
C MET A 128 -17.09 13.04 -4.78
N THR A 129 -17.76 12.50 -3.79
CA THR A 129 -17.42 12.70 -2.37
C THR A 129 -16.92 11.39 -1.75
N GLU A 130 -16.23 11.50 -0.61
CA GLU A 130 -15.79 10.31 0.14
C GLU A 130 -16.98 9.45 0.59
N VAL A 131 -16.80 8.14 0.48
CA VAL A 131 -17.78 7.13 0.94
C VAL A 131 -17.14 6.22 1.98
N TYR A 132 -17.95 5.57 2.80
CA TYR A 132 -17.49 4.65 3.86
C TYR A 132 -17.84 3.19 3.57
N HIS A 133 -18.52 2.93 2.47
CA HIS A 133 -18.88 1.59 2.03
C HIS A 133 -18.47 1.40 0.58
N TYR A 134 -17.74 0.32 0.33
CA TYR A 134 -17.22 -0.04 -0.99
C TYR A 134 -17.74 -1.43 -1.35
N ASP A 135 -18.62 -1.51 -2.37
CA ASP A 135 -19.13 -2.77 -2.89
C ASP A 135 -18.37 -3.15 -4.17
N PRO A 136 -17.58 -4.24 -4.15
CA PRO A 136 -16.88 -4.69 -5.34
C PRO A 136 -17.82 -5.07 -6.50
N ASP A 137 -19.06 -5.46 -6.20
CA ASP A 137 -20.01 -5.92 -7.25
C ASP A 137 -20.57 -4.76 -8.08
N GLU A 138 -20.49 -3.54 -7.58
CA GLU A 138 -20.85 -2.31 -8.32
C GLU A 138 -19.77 -1.83 -9.30
N LEU A 139 -18.59 -2.48 -9.31
CA LEU A 139 -17.43 -2.03 -10.09
C LEU A 139 -17.13 -2.99 -11.24
N GLU A 140 -16.42 -2.49 -12.25
CA GLU A 140 -15.94 -3.27 -13.37
C GLU A 140 -14.42 -3.50 -13.29
N GLY A 141 -13.99 -4.69 -13.70
CA GLY A 141 -12.57 -5.08 -13.76
C GLY A 141 -12.00 -5.53 -12.42
N THR A 142 -11.09 -6.50 -12.50
CA THR A 142 -10.49 -7.16 -11.33
C THR A 142 -9.73 -6.20 -10.43
N TYR A 143 -9.02 -5.23 -11.01
CA TYR A 143 -8.26 -4.24 -10.25
C TYR A 143 -9.18 -3.41 -9.35
N ALA A 144 -10.23 -2.78 -9.93
CA ALA A 144 -11.17 -1.95 -9.19
C ALA A 144 -11.85 -2.74 -8.07
N LYS A 145 -12.39 -3.94 -8.39
CA LYS A 145 -13.04 -4.83 -7.43
C LYS A 145 -12.13 -5.20 -6.26
N THR A 146 -10.90 -5.62 -6.55
CA THR A 146 -9.95 -6.03 -5.49
C THR A 146 -9.48 -4.84 -4.65
N LYS A 147 -9.34 -3.65 -5.25
CA LYS A 147 -9.02 -2.43 -4.50
C LYS A 147 -10.18 -1.98 -3.62
N ALA A 148 -11.42 -2.10 -4.06
CA ALA A 148 -12.61 -1.79 -3.27
C ALA A 148 -12.73 -2.74 -2.07
N GLU A 149 -12.62 -4.06 -2.27
CA GLU A 149 -12.62 -5.03 -1.17
C GLU A 149 -11.50 -4.75 -0.16
N ALA A 150 -10.27 -4.50 -0.65
CA ALA A 150 -9.15 -4.18 0.23
C ALA A 150 -9.36 -2.84 0.98
N THR A 151 -9.97 -1.84 0.35
CA THR A 151 -10.32 -0.58 0.99
C THR A 151 -11.31 -0.79 2.13
N GLN A 152 -12.36 -1.57 1.90
CA GLN A 152 -13.34 -1.91 2.94
C GLN A 152 -12.68 -2.63 4.12
N LEU A 153 -11.80 -3.60 3.85
CA LEU A 153 -11.04 -4.29 4.91
C LEU A 153 -10.18 -3.33 5.76
N VAL A 154 -9.58 -2.32 5.13
CA VAL A 154 -8.78 -1.30 5.84
C VAL A 154 -9.67 -0.41 6.69
N LEU A 155 -10.82 0.03 6.18
CA LEU A 155 -11.79 0.82 6.96
C LEU A 155 -12.33 0.03 8.15
N ASP A 156 -12.72 -1.23 7.95
CA ASP A 156 -13.24 -2.12 8.99
C ASP A 156 -12.17 -2.45 10.05
N ALA A 157 -10.90 -2.39 9.66
CA ALA A 157 -9.78 -2.59 10.58
C ALA A 157 -9.56 -1.41 11.53
N ASN A 158 -10.11 -0.23 11.23
CA ASN A 158 -9.92 0.97 12.04
C ASN A 158 -10.56 0.79 13.43
N LYS A 159 -9.71 0.74 14.44
CA LYS A 159 -10.15 0.60 15.84
C LYS A 159 -9.29 1.49 16.72
N PRO A 160 -9.83 2.61 17.22
CA PRO A 160 -9.10 3.51 18.11
C PRO A 160 -8.43 2.78 19.28
N GLY A 161 -7.16 3.09 19.52
CA GLY A 161 -6.36 2.47 20.58
C GLY A 161 -5.83 1.06 20.27
N VAL A 162 -6.20 0.47 19.12
CA VAL A 162 -5.70 -0.83 18.67
C VAL A 162 -4.94 -0.72 17.35
N LEU A 163 -5.57 -0.18 16.32
CA LEU A 163 -4.98 0.09 15.01
C LEU A 163 -5.75 1.23 14.36
N GLU A 164 -5.08 2.33 14.09
CA GLU A 164 -5.63 3.42 13.29
C GLU A 164 -5.39 3.13 11.81
N THR A 165 -6.36 3.41 10.95
CA THR A 165 -6.17 3.27 9.52
C THR A 165 -6.49 4.56 8.79
N VAL A 166 -5.74 4.83 7.71
CA VAL A 166 -5.97 5.93 6.77
C VAL A 166 -5.97 5.35 5.37
N VAL A 167 -6.95 5.72 4.57
CA VAL A 167 -7.04 5.34 3.15
C VAL A 167 -6.73 6.56 2.30
N CYS A 168 -5.78 6.42 1.38
CA CYS A 168 -5.48 7.42 0.35
C CYS A 168 -5.98 6.90 -0.99
N GLN A 169 -6.78 7.67 -1.71
CA GLN A 169 -7.37 7.29 -3.00
C GLN A 169 -6.88 8.26 -4.09
N PRO A 170 -5.65 8.07 -4.58
CA PRO A 170 -5.11 8.95 -5.60
C PRO A 170 -5.80 8.74 -6.95
N ALA A 171 -5.94 9.82 -7.69
CA ALA A 171 -6.11 9.78 -9.14
C ALA A 171 -4.82 9.27 -9.81
N PRO A 172 -4.81 9.00 -11.13
CA PRO A 172 -3.59 8.59 -11.83
C PRO A 172 -2.42 9.50 -11.50
N ALA A 173 -1.38 8.92 -10.88
CA ALA A 173 -0.20 9.67 -10.46
C ALA A 173 0.86 9.66 -11.57
N TRP A 174 1.35 10.84 -11.94
CA TRP A 174 2.40 11.05 -12.95
C TRP A 174 3.63 11.65 -12.28
N GLY A 175 4.83 11.28 -12.74
CA GLY A 175 6.05 11.85 -12.20
C GLY A 175 7.33 11.29 -12.82
N PRO A 176 8.49 11.91 -12.52
CA PRO A 176 9.78 11.56 -13.14
C PRO A 176 10.27 10.15 -12.81
N THR A 177 9.76 9.53 -11.76
CA THR A 177 10.15 8.16 -11.37
C THR A 177 9.59 7.09 -12.30
N ILE A 178 8.49 7.36 -13.03
CA ILE A 178 7.93 6.42 -14.02
C ILE A 178 8.93 6.16 -15.16
N SER A 179 9.66 7.19 -15.61
CA SER A 179 10.61 7.07 -16.72
C SER A 179 11.84 6.21 -16.40
N ARG A 180 12.12 5.94 -15.11
CA ARG A 180 13.26 5.11 -14.69
C ARG A 180 12.91 3.63 -14.56
N TYR A 181 11.64 3.29 -14.65
CA TYR A 181 11.13 1.91 -14.50
C TYR A 181 10.28 1.52 -15.70
N PRO A 182 10.89 0.97 -16.79
CA PRO A 182 10.14 0.49 -17.95
C PRO A 182 9.23 -0.72 -17.67
N ALA A 183 9.15 -1.20 -16.44
CA ALA A 183 8.30 -2.34 -16.07
C ALA A 183 6.77 -2.10 -16.23
N TRP A 184 6.35 -0.85 -16.50
CA TRP A 184 4.96 -0.52 -16.84
C TRP A 184 4.71 -0.48 -18.37
N ALA A 185 5.76 -0.65 -19.16
CA ALA A 185 5.70 -0.63 -20.62
C ALA A 185 5.90 -2.02 -21.26
N ALA A 186 5.87 -3.09 -20.47
CA ALA A 186 5.99 -4.47 -20.96
C ALA A 186 4.69 -5.23 -20.84
#